data_7f3ba0caed5b33e590ad3b0c7d4837fb
#
_entry.id   7f3ba0caed5b33e590ad3b0c7d4837fb
#
_cell.length_a   1.000
_cell.length_b   1.000
_cell.length_c   1.000
_cell.angle_alpha   90.00
_cell.angle_beta   90.00
_cell.angle_gamma   90.00
#
_symmetry.space_group_name_H-M   'P 1'
#
loop_
_entity.id
_entity.type
_entity.pdbx_description
1 polymer ?
#
loop_
_entity_poly.entity_id
_entity_poly.type
_entity_poly.pdbx_seq_one_letter_code
_entity_poly.pdbx_strand_id
1 'polypeptide(L)'
;MWRLCIFGRIEGVMYRGQSGMWSWLFHRISGLGVLLFLLIHIVDISLLNFGSKVYNEGIALFGTGIVRLLSMALIGGLLYHSFNGVRIILIDFWPKGARYQATMFAIVMALTIVCFLPMAYFVIGPVFGWPTGNMPAGM
;
A
#
# COMPACT_ATOMS: atom_id res chain seq x y z
N MET A 1 35.73 16.78 41.26
CA MET A 1 35.99 16.37 39.87
C MET A 1 34.72 15.85 39.19
N TRP A 2 33.56 16.60 39.35
CA TRP A 2 32.21 16.22 38.92
C TRP A 2 31.52 17.31 38.14
N ARG A 3 32.25 18.14 37.40
CA ARG A 3 31.71 19.38 36.79
C ARG A 3 31.81 19.46 35.27
N LEU A 4 31.92 18.36 34.52
CA LEU A 4 32.13 18.48 33.06
C LEU A 4 31.21 17.62 32.18
N CYS A 5 30.10 17.07 32.69
CA CYS A 5 29.19 16.28 31.86
C CYS A 5 27.81 16.91 31.59
N ILE A 6 27.56 18.17 31.96
CA ILE A 6 26.22 18.78 31.84
C ILE A 6 26.09 19.79 30.68
N PHE A 7 27.17 20.09 30.00
CA PHE A 7 27.14 20.94 28.78
C PHE A 7 27.61 20.20 27.54
N GLY A 8 27.16 18.96 27.37
CA GLY A 8 27.20 18.27 26.09
C GLY A 8 26.20 18.94 25.15
N ARG A 9 26.66 19.84 24.35
CA ARG A 9 26.20 20.34 23.07
C ARG A 9 24.80 19.78 22.69
N ILE A 10 23.76 20.56 22.94
CA ILE A 10 22.48 20.46 22.24
C ILE A 10 22.75 20.97 20.81
N GLU A 11 23.56 20.25 20.06
CA GLU A 11 23.47 20.34 18.63
C GLU A 11 22.11 19.76 18.31
N GLY A 12 21.20 20.65 17.91
CA GLY A 12 19.89 20.27 17.45
C GLY A 12 20.05 19.22 16.37
N VAL A 13 19.98 17.96 16.77
CA VAL A 13 19.82 16.85 15.86
C VAL A 13 18.46 17.09 15.25
N MET A 14 18.45 17.84 14.16
CA MET A 14 17.28 17.94 13.30
C MET A 14 16.95 16.50 12.94
N TYR A 15 15.92 15.94 13.57
CA TYR A 15 15.47 14.58 13.40
C TYR A 15 15.11 14.38 11.93
N ARG A 16 16.08 13.99 11.12
CA ARG A 16 15.85 13.54 9.76
C ARG A 16 15.20 12.18 9.88
N GLY A 17 13.90 12.14 9.57
CA GLY A 17 13.10 10.93 9.60
C GLY A 17 13.85 9.76 9.00
N GLN A 18 14.28 8.83 9.87
CA GLN A 18 14.96 7.63 9.44
C GLN A 18 13.99 6.76 8.61
N SER A 19 14.51 5.89 7.76
CA SER A 19 13.72 4.98 6.92
C SER A 19 12.64 4.20 7.70
N GLY A 20 12.88 3.94 8.98
CA GLY A 20 11.92 3.31 9.88
C GLY A 20 10.67 4.14 10.15
N MET A 21 10.79 5.46 10.31
CA MET A 21 9.64 6.35 10.55
C MET A 21 8.75 6.45 9.31
N TRP A 22 9.34 6.60 8.13
CA TRP A 22 8.59 6.63 6.88
C TRP A 22 7.88 5.30 6.61
N SER A 23 8.56 4.18 6.86
CA SER A 23 7.97 2.85 6.76
C SER A 23 6.78 2.68 7.69
N TRP A 24 6.87 3.15 8.94
CA TRP A 24 5.80 3.12 9.92
C TRP A 24 4.59 3.98 9.49
N LEU A 25 4.85 5.21 9.00
CA LEU A 25 3.80 6.12 8.55
C LEU A 25 3.05 5.55 7.33
N PHE A 26 3.79 5.10 6.31
CA PHE A 26 3.19 4.50 5.13
C PHE A 26 2.41 3.23 5.44
N HIS A 27 2.89 2.41 6.38
CA HIS A 27 2.18 1.22 6.81
C HIS A 27 0.84 1.56 7.46
N ARG A 28 0.78 2.60 8.29
CA ARG A 28 -0.47 3.05 8.91
C ARG A 28 -1.46 3.63 7.91
N ILE A 29 -0.98 4.49 7.01
CA ILE A 29 -1.83 5.11 5.99
C ILE A 29 -2.37 4.04 5.04
N SER A 30 -1.51 3.12 4.57
CA SER A 30 -1.94 2.02 3.71
C SER A 30 -2.90 1.08 4.42
N GLY A 31 -2.68 0.78 5.70
CA GLY A 31 -3.59 -0.05 6.50
C GLY A 31 -4.99 0.57 6.65
N LEU A 32 -5.06 1.88 6.91
CA LEU A 32 -6.33 2.59 6.96
C LEU A 32 -7.04 2.59 5.61
N GLY A 33 -6.31 2.80 4.52
CA GLY A 33 -6.84 2.71 3.15
C GLY A 33 -7.38 1.33 2.81
N VAL A 34 -6.65 0.27 3.17
CA VAL A 34 -7.06 -1.12 2.98
C VAL A 34 -8.32 -1.45 3.79
N LEU A 35 -8.39 -0.99 5.05
CA LEU A 35 -9.58 -1.19 5.90
C LEU A 35 -10.82 -0.52 5.29
N LEU A 36 -10.68 0.75 4.87
CA LEU A 36 -11.77 1.49 4.24
C LEU A 36 -12.25 0.80 2.95
N PHE A 37 -11.30 0.38 2.12
CA PHE A 37 -11.62 -0.37 0.91
C PHE A 37 -12.35 -1.68 1.21
N LEU A 38 -11.91 -2.43 2.21
CA LEU A 38 -12.56 -3.69 2.61
C LEU A 38 -14.01 -3.46 3.02
N LEU A 39 -14.28 -2.40 3.77
CA LEU A 39 -15.66 -2.06 4.17
C LEU A 39 -16.52 -1.74 2.95
N ILE A 40 -16.03 -0.93 2.02
CA ILE A 40 -16.74 -0.60 0.78
C ILE A 40 -16.97 -1.87 -0.06
N HIS A 41 -15.96 -2.72 -0.17
CA HIS A 41 -16.02 -3.96 -0.94
C HIS A 41 -17.06 -4.94 -0.37
N ILE A 42 -17.15 -5.05 0.96
CA ILE A 42 -18.19 -5.87 1.61
C ILE A 42 -19.58 -5.34 1.26
N VAL A 43 -19.78 -4.03 1.31
CA VAL A 43 -21.05 -3.41 0.92
C VAL A 43 -21.36 -3.69 -0.54
N ASP A 44 -20.41 -3.50 -1.43
CA ASP A 44 -20.56 -3.72 -2.88
C ASP A 44 -20.96 -5.17 -3.21
N ILE A 45 -20.24 -6.15 -2.65
CA ILE A 45 -20.60 -7.57 -2.82
C ILE A 45 -21.96 -7.90 -2.21
N SER A 46 -22.35 -7.24 -1.12
CA SER A 46 -23.65 -7.44 -0.51
C SER A 46 -24.80 -7.03 -1.44
N LEU A 47 -24.56 -6.15 -2.42
CA LEU A 47 -25.57 -5.76 -3.41
C LEU A 47 -26.02 -6.94 -4.30
N LEU A 48 -25.20 -7.99 -4.43
CA LEU A 48 -25.60 -9.23 -5.14
C LEU A 48 -26.86 -9.86 -4.54
N ASN A 49 -27.08 -9.71 -3.23
CA ASN A 49 -28.28 -10.26 -2.58
C ASN A 49 -29.57 -9.53 -2.99
N PHE A 50 -29.45 -8.32 -3.53
CA PHE A 50 -30.59 -7.51 -4.00
C PHE A 50 -30.87 -7.68 -5.50
N GLY A 51 -30.11 -8.55 -6.16
CA GLY A 51 -30.29 -8.89 -7.57
C GLY A 51 -29.27 -8.24 -8.51
N SER A 52 -29.13 -8.85 -9.68
CA SER A 52 -28.12 -8.50 -10.68
C SER A 52 -28.22 -7.05 -11.18
N LYS A 53 -29.43 -6.49 -11.24
CA LYS A 53 -29.63 -5.10 -11.67
C LYS A 53 -28.98 -4.11 -10.71
N VAL A 54 -29.24 -4.26 -9.41
CA VAL A 54 -28.70 -3.38 -8.36
C VAL A 54 -27.18 -3.50 -8.30
N TYR A 55 -26.68 -4.72 -8.43
CA TYR A 55 -25.23 -4.98 -8.45
C TYR A 55 -24.55 -4.34 -9.67
N ASN A 56 -25.14 -4.46 -10.87
CA ASN A 56 -24.59 -3.87 -12.08
C ASN A 56 -24.58 -2.33 -12.04
N GLU A 57 -25.60 -1.72 -11.44
CA GLU A 57 -25.64 -0.27 -11.22
C GLU A 57 -24.54 0.18 -10.24
N GLY A 58 -24.30 -0.59 -9.17
CA GLY A 58 -23.19 -0.35 -8.24
C GLY A 58 -21.82 -0.46 -8.92
N ILE A 59 -21.59 -1.56 -9.66
CA ILE A 59 -20.33 -1.78 -10.39
C ILE A 59 -20.08 -0.72 -11.48
N ALA A 60 -21.12 -0.18 -12.11
CA ALA A 60 -20.96 0.85 -13.11
C ALA A 60 -20.19 2.07 -12.59
N LEU A 61 -20.31 2.37 -11.30
CA LEU A 61 -19.52 3.43 -10.64
C LEU A 61 -18.02 3.12 -10.65
N PHE A 62 -17.63 1.85 -10.55
CA PHE A 62 -16.23 1.42 -10.58
C PHE A 62 -15.61 1.48 -11.99
N GLY A 63 -16.43 1.60 -13.03
CA GLY A 63 -15.99 1.79 -14.41
C GLY A 63 -15.42 3.18 -14.70
N THR A 64 -15.63 4.15 -13.81
CA THR A 64 -15.13 5.52 -14.01
C THR A 64 -13.62 5.61 -13.88
N GLY A 65 -12.98 6.47 -14.67
CA GLY A 65 -11.50 6.63 -14.65
C GLY A 65 -10.95 7.01 -13.28
N ILE A 66 -11.70 7.81 -12.51
CA ILE A 66 -11.30 8.21 -11.13
C ILE A 66 -11.27 7.01 -10.21
N VAL A 67 -12.28 6.16 -10.25
CA VAL A 67 -12.35 4.96 -9.39
C VAL A 67 -11.29 3.94 -9.79
N ARG A 68 -10.98 3.79 -11.08
CA ARG A 68 -9.85 2.96 -11.53
C ARG A 68 -8.51 3.45 -11.00
N LEU A 69 -8.28 4.77 -11.02
CA LEU A 69 -7.06 5.35 -10.45
C LEU A 69 -6.98 5.11 -8.94
N LEU A 70 -8.10 5.28 -8.23
CA LEU A 70 -8.18 5.01 -6.79
C LEU A 70 -7.94 3.53 -6.49
N SER A 71 -8.52 2.62 -7.27
CA SER A 71 -8.30 1.17 -7.14
C SER A 71 -6.82 0.81 -7.33
N MET A 72 -6.12 1.46 -8.27
CA MET A 72 -4.68 1.30 -8.44
C MET A 72 -3.89 1.73 -7.21
N ALA A 73 -4.22 2.89 -6.64
CA ALA A 73 -3.57 3.36 -5.42
C ALA A 73 -3.81 2.39 -4.25
N LEU A 74 -5.01 1.80 -4.17
CA LEU A 74 -5.35 0.79 -3.17
C LEU A 74 -4.60 -0.52 -3.38
N ILE A 75 -4.45 -1.00 -4.61
CA ILE A 75 -3.64 -2.19 -4.92
C ILE A 75 -2.19 -1.97 -4.50
N GLY A 76 -1.61 -0.81 -4.83
CA GLY A 76 -0.26 -0.45 -4.38
C GLY A 76 -0.14 -0.38 -2.86
N GLY A 77 -1.13 0.23 -2.20
CA GLY A 77 -1.22 0.29 -0.75
C GLY A 77 -1.33 -1.08 -0.09
N LEU A 78 -2.13 -1.98 -0.66
CA LEU A 78 -2.29 -3.36 -0.18
C LEU A 78 -1.00 -4.16 -0.29
N LEU A 79 -0.33 -4.10 -1.44
CA LEU A 79 0.96 -4.77 -1.66
C LEU A 79 2.02 -4.27 -0.68
N TYR A 80 2.15 -2.94 -0.58
CA TYR A 80 3.09 -2.34 0.36
C TYR A 80 2.77 -2.73 1.81
N HIS A 81 1.50 -2.64 2.22
CA HIS A 81 1.06 -2.99 3.58
C HIS A 81 1.39 -4.44 3.91
N SER A 82 1.13 -5.36 2.98
CA SER A 82 1.38 -6.78 3.17
C SER A 82 2.88 -7.08 3.29
N PHE A 83 3.71 -6.61 2.37
CA PHE A 83 5.14 -6.86 2.41
C PHE A 83 5.82 -6.20 3.61
N ASN A 84 5.41 -4.97 3.94
CA ASN A 84 5.96 -4.29 5.10
C ASN A 84 5.46 -4.91 6.42
N GLY A 85 4.25 -5.46 6.45
CA GLY A 85 3.74 -6.23 7.59
C GLY A 85 4.59 -7.48 7.84
N VAL A 86 4.91 -8.25 6.79
CA VAL A 86 5.83 -9.39 6.90
C VAL A 86 7.21 -8.94 7.42
N ARG A 87 7.74 -7.81 6.94
CA ARG A 87 9.00 -7.25 7.43
C ARG A 87 8.94 -6.95 8.92
N ILE A 88 7.86 -6.34 9.41
CA ILE A 88 7.70 -6.01 10.84
C ILE A 88 7.71 -7.30 11.65
N ILE A 89 6.93 -8.30 11.25
CA ILE A 89 6.90 -9.62 11.91
C ILE A 89 8.30 -10.25 11.96
N LEU A 90 9.06 -10.24 10.86
CA LEU A 90 10.40 -10.78 10.80
C LEU A 90 11.37 -10.07 11.77
N ILE A 91 11.26 -8.76 11.92
CA ILE A 91 12.10 -7.99 12.86
C ILE A 91 11.73 -8.31 14.31
N ASP A 92 10.44 -8.50 14.60
CA ASP A 92 9.96 -8.82 15.94
C ASP A 92 10.43 -10.21 16.39
N PHE A 93 10.42 -11.20 15.49
CA PHE A 93 10.91 -12.55 15.81
C PHE A 93 12.44 -12.67 15.73
N TRP A 94 13.12 -11.78 15.03
CA TRP A 94 14.57 -11.81 14.85
C TRP A 94 15.23 -10.47 15.18
N PRO A 95 15.56 -10.21 16.48
CA PRO A 95 16.09 -8.91 16.94
C PRO A 95 17.39 -8.48 16.23
N LYS A 96 18.20 -9.45 15.76
CA LYS A 96 19.41 -9.14 14.97
C LYS A 96 19.08 -8.54 13.61
N GLY A 97 17.88 -8.76 13.08
CA GLY A 97 17.38 -8.19 11.82
C GLY A 97 17.23 -6.66 11.87
N ALA A 98 17.08 -6.10 13.07
CA ALA A 98 17.00 -4.66 13.27
C ALA A 98 18.23 -3.89 12.69
N ARG A 99 19.39 -4.54 12.61
CA ARG A 99 20.60 -3.97 11.97
C ARG A 99 20.43 -3.75 10.45
N TYR A 100 19.57 -4.53 9.83
CA TYR A 100 19.36 -4.53 8.36
C TYR A 100 18.07 -3.81 7.94
N GLN A 101 17.51 -2.96 8.80
CA GLN A 101 16.24 -2.28 8.55
C GLN A 101 16.18 -1.57 7.21
N ALA A 102 17.25 -0.86 6.81
CA ALA A 102 17.30 -0.14 5.54
C ALA A 102 17.28 -1.10 4.34
N THR A 103 18.03 -2.20 4.41
CA THR A 103 18.06 -3.23 3.36
C THR A 103 16.71 -3.92 3.24
N MET A 104 16.10 -4.30 4.36
CA MET A 104 14.77 -4.92 4.38
C MET A 104 13.70 -3.97 3.82
N PHE A 105 13.80 -2.68 4.12
CA PHE A 105 12.90 -1.68 3.55
C PHE A 105 13.09 -1.56 2.02
N ALA A 106 14.32 -1.53 1.54
CA ALA A 106 14.62 -1.51 0.11
C ALA A 106 14.05 -2.74 -0.62
N ILE A 107 14.16 -3.94 -0.01
CA ILE A 107 13.58 -5.18 -0.54
C ILE A 107 12.06 -5.08 -0.61
N VAL A 108 11.39 -4.60 0.44
CA VAL A 108 9.93 -4.38 0.46
C VAL A 108 9.52 -3.45 -0.66
N MET A 109 10.22 -2.33 -0.85
CA MET A 109 9.93 -1.38 -1.93
C MET A 109 10.12 -2.01 -3.32
N ALA A 110 11.21 -2.75 -3.52
CA ALA A 110 11.47 -3.45 -4.78
C ALA A 110 10.39 -4.49 -5.09
N LEU A 111 10.01 -5.33 -4.13
CA LEU A 111 8.94 -6.33 -4.28
C LEU A 111 7.59 -5.66 -4.56
N THR A 112 7.28 -4.58 -3.86
CA THR A 112 6.04 -3.81 -4.10
C THR A 112 6.00 -3.30 -5.54
N ILE A 113 7.08 -2.70 -6.04
CA ILE A 113 7.17 -2.18 -7.41
C ILE A 113 7.07 -3.30 -8.44
N VAL A 114 7.82 -4.38 -8.26
CA VAL A 114 7.82 -5.52 -9.19
C VAL A 114 6.44 -6.18 -9.30
N CYS A 115 5.71 -6.31 -8.19
CA CYS A 115 4.37 -6.86 -8.21
C CYS A 115 3.32 -5.85 -8.70
N PHE A 116 3.53 -4.56 -8.44
CA PHE A 116 2.61 -3.50 -8.81
C PHE A 116 2.60 -3.23 -10.32
N LEU A 117 3.77 -3.25 -10.97
CA LEU A 117 3.89 -2.92 -12.40
C LEU A 117 3.00 -3.78 -13.32
N PRO A 118 3.00 -5.13 -13.24
CA PRO A 118 2.12 -5.94 -14.07
C PRO A 118 0.65 -5.71 -13.75
N MET A 119 0.28 -5.53 -12.47
CA MET A 119 -1.10 -5.22 -12.10
C MET A 119 -1.53 -3.86 -12.65
N ALA A 120 -0.66 -2.86 -12.56
CA ALA A 120 -0.88 -1.55 -13.13
C ALA A 120 -1.13 -1.61 -14.64
N TYR A 121 -0.33 -2.39 -15.36
CA TYR A 121 -0.48 -2.61 -16.79
C TYR A 121 -1.88 -3.15 -17.14
N PHE A 122 -2.36 -4.17 -16.43
CA PHE A 122 -3.69 -4.76 -16.69
C PHE A 122 -4.84 -3.81 -16.35
N VAL A 123 -4.73 -3.00 -15.30
CA VAL A 123 -5.80 -2.08 -14.85
C VAL A 123 -5.87 -0.83 -15.73
N ILE A 124 -4.73 -0.28 -16.14
CA ILE A 124 -4.65 0.95 -16.94
C ILE A 124 -4.73 0.65 -18.44
N GLY A 125 -4.22 -0.48 -18.90
CA GLY A 125 -4.14 -0.83 -20.30
C GLY A 125 -5.42 -0.56 -21.10
N PRO A 126 -6.62 -0.95 -20.62
CA PRO A 126 -7.88 -0.68 -21.29
C PRO A 126 -8.21 0.81 -21.44
N VAL A 127 -7.69 1.68 -20.55
CA VAL A 127 -7.91 3.14 -20.59
C VAL A 127 -7.13 3.77 -21.75
N PHE A 128 -5.94 3.23 -22.04
CA PHE A 128 -5.04 3.72 -23.10
C PHE A 128 -5.16 2.92 -24.41
N GLY A 129 -6.12 1.97 -24.49
CA GLY A 129 -6.29 1.13 -25.68
C GLY A 129 -5.14 0.16 -25.92
N TRP A 130 -4.35 -0.18 -24.91
CA TRP A 130 -3.27 -1.15 -25.04
C TRP A 130 -3.82 -2.56 -25.17
N PRO A 131 -3.18 -3.43 -25.97
CA PRO A 131 -3.60 -4.82 -26.13
C PRO A 131 -3.34 -5.63 -24.84
N THR A 132 -4.25 -5.50 -23.89
CA THR A 132 -4.22 -6.27 -22.64
C THR A 132 -4.91 -7.63 -22.81
N GLY A 133 -4.53 -8.39 -23.84
CA GLY A 133 -5.08 -9.73 -24.09
C GLY A 133 -6.63 -9.75 -24.07
N ASN A 134 -7.25 -10.43 -25.01
CA ASN A 134 -8.69 -10.51 -25.30
C ASN A 134 -9.64 -10.59 -24.08
N MET A 135 -9.67 -9.56 -23.22
CA MET A 135 -10.84 -9.36 -22.38
C MET A 135 -11.85 -8.54 -23.18
N PRO A 136 -13.04 -9.08 -23.50
CA PRO A 136 -14.08 -8.32 -24.16
C PRO A 136 -14.37 -7.09 -23.31
N ALA A 137 -14.35 -5.92 -23.94
CA ALA A 137 -14.82 -4.69 -23.32
C ALA A 137 -16.30 -4.91 -22.97
N GLY A 138 -16.59 -5.20 -21.68
CA GLY A 138 -17.98 -5.31 -21.27
C GLY A 138 -18.32 -6.49 -20.34
N MET A 139 -17.38 -6.95 -19.46
CA MET A 139 -17.77 -7.71 -18.28
C MET A 139 -17.48 -6.89 -17.04
#